data_1d8e40f22852f97e89a6ea516608ed02
#
_entry.id   1d8e40f22852f97e89a6ea516608ed02
#
_cell.length_a   1.000
_cell.length_b   1.000
_cell.length_c   1.000
_cell.angle_alpha   90.00
_cell.angle_beta   90.00
_cell.angle_gamma   90.00
#
_symmetry.space_group_name_H-M   'P 1'
#
loop_
_entity.id
_entity.type
_entity.pdbx_description
1 polymer ?
#
loop_
_entity_poly.entity_id
_entity_poly.type
_entity_poly.pdbx_seq_one_letter_code
_entity_poly.pdbx_strand_id
1 'polypeptide(L)'
;MKAKQLFATAIFASAALLTTTGAMAETYKVSVSQIVEHPALDAARNGLMDGLKAKGYEQGKNLEFEYRTAQGNPAIASQIARQFVGEGADVLVGIATPSAQALAATTKNIPIVFTAVTDPVEAKLVKSLDNPSGNITGLSDLSPVGQHIDLMKELLPNLKTIGVVYNPGEANAVALINLLKAEAKTRNVQIVESTALKSADVQSATQAIVAKSDVIYAMIDNTVASAIDGMVAAANQAKKPVFAASTTYIESGAVIGLGADYYQVGVQTADYVAAILEGKKPNELPIKVAKASDLIINQQSADKLGIEIPQSILDRAQVFKK
;
A
#
# COMPACT_ATOMS: atom_id res chain seq x y z
N MET A 1 -15.22 -67.15 -74.45
CA MET A 1 -13.76 -67.19 -74.24
C MET A 1 -13.31 -65.86 -73.59
N LYS A 2 -12.68 -66.03 -72.41
CA LYS A 2 -11.88 -65.04 -71.62
C LYS A 2 -12.42 -63.65 -71.32
N ALA A 3 -13.02 -63.52 -70.13
CA ALA A 3 -13.25 -62.29 -69.35
C ALA A 3 -11.90 -61.68 -68.94
N LYS A 4 -11.80 -60.34 -69.00
CA LYS A 4 -10.75 -59.59 -68.32
C LYS A 4 -11.45 -58.66 -67.27
N GLN A 5 -11.23 -59.01 -66.02
CA GLN A 5 -11.58 -58.21 -64.87
C GLN A 5 -10.59 -57.03 -64.77
N LEU A 6 -11.13 -55.80 -64.70
CA LEU A 6 -10.39 -54.60 -64.28
C LEU A 6 -10.71 -54.33 -62.83
N PHE A 7 -9.70 -54.44 -61.98
CA PHE A 7 -9.75 -53.99 -60.59
C PHE A 7 -9.52 -52.48 -60.55
N ALA A 8 -10.55 -51.76 -60.11
CA ALA A 8 -10.43 -50.32 -59.78
C ALA A 8 -10.05 -50.19 -58.30
N THR A 9 -8.85 -49.76 -58.01
CA THR A 9 -8.36 -49.47 -56.67
C THR A 9 -8.82 -48.06 -56.25
N ALA A 10 -9.80 -47.94 -55.36
CA ALA A 10 -10.22 -46.69 -54.79
C ALA A 10 -9.28 -46.30 -53.62
N ILE A 11 -8.47 -45.27 -53.78
CA ILE A 11 -7.67 -44.65 -52.73
C ILE A 11 -8.54 -43.70 -51.92
N PHE A 12 -8.92 -44.12 -50.70
CA PHE A 12 -9.53 -43.25 -49.70
C PHE A 12 -8.43 -42.39 -49.06
N ALA A 13 -8.34 -41.14 -49.49
CA ALA A 13 -7.54 -40.09 -48.78
C ALA A 13 -8.34 -39.60 -47.60
N SER A 14 -8.06 -40.12 -46.41
CA SER A 14 -8.58 -39.61 -45.15
C SER A 14 -7.88 -38.28 -44.82
N ALA A 15 -8.52 -37.16 -45.11
CA ALA A 15 -8.12 -35.86 -44.64
C ALA A 15 -8.40 -35.78 -43.12
N ALA A 16 -7.36 -35.98 -42.30
CA ALA A 16 -7.40 -35.68 -40.85
C ALA A 16 -7.54 -34.17 -40.69
N LEU A 17 -8.75 -33.68 -40.44
CA LEU A 17 -8.94 -32.32 -39.92
C LEU A 17 -8.35 -32.26 -38.50
N LEU A 18 -7.17 -31.69 -38.41
CA LEU A 18 -6.62 -31.23 -37.15
C LEU A 18 -7.47 -30.03 -36.69
N THR A 19 -8.53 -30.28 -35.94
CA THR A 19 -9.20 -29.26 -35.15
C THR A 19 -8.21 -28.84 -34.07
N THR A 20 -7.45 -27.77 -34.30
CA THR A 20 -6.80 -27.01 -33.26
C THR A 20 -7.90 -26.38 -32.42
N THR A 21 -8.33 -27.07 -31.37
CA THR A 21 -9.03 -26.44 -30.28
C THR A 21 -8.05 -25.44 -29.70
N GLY A 22 -8.14 -24.20 -30.13
CA GLY A 22 -7.46 -23.09 -29.45
C GLY A 22 -7.92 -23.15 -27.99
N ALA A 23 -7.02 -23.57 -27.10
CA ALA A 23 -7.25 -23.40 -25.67
C ALA A 23 -7.52 -21.93 -25.45
N MET A 24 -8.77 -21.57 -25.20
CA MET A 24 -9.10 -20.24 -24.70
C MET A 24 -8.25 -20.08 -23.44
N ALA A 25 -7.31 -19.13 -23.46
CA ALA A 25 -6.53 -18.83 -22.28
C ALA A 25 -7.52 -18.48 -21.16
N GLU A 26 -7.37 -19.15 -20.02
CA GLU A 26 -8.17 -18.87 -18.83
C GLU A 26 -7.99 -17.40 -18.47
N THR A 27 -9.10 -16.67 -18.30
CA THR A 27 -9.08 -15.27 -17.94
C THR A 27 -9.31 -15.18 -16.43
N TYR A 28 -8.33 -14.71 -15.71
CA TYR A 28 -8.40 -14.50 -14.26
C TYR A 28 -9.00 -13.14 -13.92
N LYS A 29 -9.83 -13.10 -12.87
CA LYS A 29 -10.41 -11.86 -12.36
C LYS A 29 -9.73 -11.44 -11.06
N VAL A 30 -9.00 -10.32 -11.09
CA VAL A 30 -8.36 -9.70 -9.93
C VAL A 30 -9.10 -8.41 -9.58
N SER A 31 -9.77 -8.38 -8.42
CA SER A 31 -10.57 -7.23 -8.01
C SER A 31 -9.88 -6.48 -6.86
N VAL A 32 -9.60 -5.19 -7.08
CA VAL A 32 -8.77 -4.34 -6.22
C VAL A 32 -9.61 -3.27 -5.54
N SER A 33 -9.69 -3.32 -4.21
CA SER A 33 -10.32 -2.30 -3.37
C SER A 33 -9.26 -1.43 -2.72
N GLN A 34 -9.33 -0.11 -2.93
CA GLN A 34 -8.48 0.89 -2.29
C GLN A 34 -9.31 1.80 -1.41
N ILE A 35 -8.85 2.10 -0.18
CA ILE A 35 -9.67 2.89 0.75
C ILE A 35 -9.85 4.33 0.29
N VAL A 36 -8.81 4.95 -0.22
CA VAL A 36 -8.82 6.35 -0.71
C VAL A 36 -7.69 6.54 -1.73
N GLU A 37 -7.83 7.52 -2.59
CA GLU A 37 -6.78 7.88 -3.55
C GLU A 37 -5.81 8.88 -2.91
N HIS A 38 -4.54 8.53 -2.92
CA HIS A 38 -3.41 9.41 -2.62
C HIS A 38 -2.11 8.80 -3.20
N PRO A 39 -1.04 9.60 -3.39
CA PRO A 39 0.13 9.18 -4.17
C PRO A 39 0.74 7.83 -3.78
N ALA A 40 0.83 7.50 -2.48
CA ALA A 40 1.42 6.25 -2.04
C ALA A 40 0.57 5.02 -2.45
N LEU A 41 -0.75 5.05 -2.20
CA LEU A 41 -1.62 3.93 -2.56
C LEU A 41 -1.80 3.79 -4.08
N ASP A 42 -1.81 4.91 -4.81
CA ASP A 42 -1.86 4.90 -6.27
C ASP A 42 -0.57 4.32 -6.86
N ALA A 43 0.59 4.63 -6.28
CA ALA A 43 1.86 4.01 -6.65
C ALA A 43 1.84 2.48 -6.40
N ALA A 44 1.31 2.03 -5.25
CA ALA A 44 1.17 0.60 -4.96
C ALA A 44 0.24 -0.11 -5.96
N ARG A 45 -0.89 0.51 -6.33
CA ARG A 45 -1.79 -0.02 -7.36
C ARG A 45 -1.10 -0.12 -8.71
N ASN A 46 -0.38 0.92 -9.14
CA ASN A 46 0.33 0.95 -10.41
C ASN A 46 1.43 -0.12 -10.43
N GLY A 47 2.22 -0.23 -9.36
CA GLY A 47 3.23 -1.27 -9.21
C GLY A 47 2.65 -2.69 -9.27
N LEU A 48 1.46 -2.92 -8.68
CA LEU A 48 0.75 -4.19 -8.77
C LEU A 48 0.36 -4.51 -10.22
N MET A 49 -0.19 -3.55 -10.95
CA MET A 49 -0.57 -3.75 -12.36
C MET A 49 0.64 -4.06 -13.23
N ASP A 50 1.71 -3.30 -13.08
CA ASP A 50 2.94 -3.49 -13.86
C ASP A 50 3.65 -4.80 -13.49
N GLY A 51 3.64 -5.16 -12.19
CA GLY A 51 4.16 -6.42 -11.70
C GLY A 51 3.41 -7.63 -12.26
N LEU A 52 2.07 -7.58 -12.32
CA LEU A 52 1.25 -8.62 -12.93
C LEU A 52 1.53 -8.74 -14.43
N LYS A 53 1.61 -7.60 -15.13
CA LYS A 53 1.96 -7.57 -16.56
C LYS A 53 3.34 -8.20 -16.81
N ALA A 54 4.34 -7.89 -15.99
CA ALA A 54 5.68 -8.46 -16.10
C ALA A 54 5.69 -9.99 -15.89
N LYS A 55 4.68 -10.54 -15.20
CA LYS A 55 4.48 -11.98 -15.00
C LYS A 55 3.58 -12.62 -16.06
N GLY A 56 3.20 -11.88 -17.08
CA GLY A 56 2.38 -12.38 -18.18
C GLY A 56 0.88 -12.29 -17.97
N TYR A 57 0.40 -11.64 -16.91
CA TYR A 57 -1.02 -11.34 -16.70
C TYR A 57 -1.34 -9.97 -17.26
N GLU A 58 -2.00 -9.93 -18.43
CA GLU A 58 -2.26 -8.70 -19.14
C GLU A 58 -3.77 -8.40 -19.24
N GLN A 59 -4.14 -7.18 -18.86
CA GLN A 59 -5.52 -6.68 -18.97
C GLN A 59 -6.07 -6.88 -20.37
N GLY A 60 -7.26 -7.52 -20.49
CA GLY A 60 -7.95 -7.76 -21.74
C GLY A 60 -7.41 -8.96 -22.57
N LYS A 61 -6.38 -9.69 -22.08
CA LYS A 61 -5.91 -10.94 -22.68
C LYS A 61 -6.28 -12.14 -21.80
N ASN A 62 -5.67 -12.25 -20.64
CA ASN A 62 -5.86 -13.32 -19.67
C ASN A 62 -6.09 -12.78 -18.24
N LEU A 63 -6.26 -11.46 -18.11
CA LEU A 63 -6.55 -10.79 -16.85
C LEU A 63 -7.73 -9.81 -17.03
N GLU A 64 -8.70 -9.88 -16.13
CA GLU A 64 -9.68 -8.85 -15.84
C GLU A 64 -9.27 -8.18 -14.53
N PHE A 65 -8.67 -6.99 -14.63
CA PHE A 65 -8.26 -6.21 -13.46
C PHE A 65 -9.32 -5.15 -13.18
N GLU A 66 -10.07 -5.33 -12.11
CA GLU A 66 -11.10 -4.38 -11.69
C GLU A 66 -10.63 -3.58 -10.49
N TYR A 67 -10.79 -2.27 -10.52
CA TYR A 67 -10.38 -1.35 -9.45
C TYR A 67 -11.55 -0.50 -9.00
N ARG A 68 -11.70 -0.35 -7.66
CA ARG A 68 -12.66 0.58 -7.04
C ARG A 68 -12.04 1.25 -5.82
N THR A 69 -12.36 2.54 -5.64
CA THR A 69 -11.98 3.32 -4.47
C THR A 69 -13.17 3.56 -3.55
N ALA A 70 -12.92 3.47 -2.24
CA ALA A 70 -13.94 3.72 -1.22
C ALA A 70 -14.00 5.18 -0.76
N GLN A 71 -13.16 6.07 -1.32
CA GLN A 71 -13.14 7.51 -1.04
C GLN A 71 -13.03 7.84 0.46
N GLY A 72 -12.26 7.03 1.19
CA GLY A 72 -12.07 7.18 2.64
C GLY A 72 -13.24 6.69 3.51
N ASN A 73 -14.26 6.07 2.91
CA ASN A 73 -15.46 5.64 3.62
C ASN A 73 -15.49 4.11 3.84
N PRO A 74 -15.39 3.61 5.10
CA PRO A 74 -15.42 2.18 5.40
C PRO A 74 -16.73 1.47 4.99
N ALA A 75 -17.85 2.19 4.98
CA ALA A 75 -19.13 1.61 4.53
C ALA A 75 -19.12 1.36 3.01
N ILE A 76 -18.53 2.27 2.22
CA ILE A 76 -18.32 2.08 0.79
C ILE A 76 -17.32 0.94 0.54
N ALA A 77 -16.23 0.84 1.32
CA ALA A 77 -15.29 -0.28 1.22
C ALA A 77 -15.99 -1.63 1.45
N SER A 78 -16.90 -1.70 2.43
CA SER A 78 -17.71 -2.90 2.69
C SER A 78 -18.70 -3.20 1.57
N GLN A 79 -19.24 -2.19 0.89
CA GLN A 79 -20.11 -2.35 -0.28
C GLN A 79 -19.33 -2.89 -1.48
N ILE A 80 -18.14 -2.32 -1.75
CA ILE A 80 -17.21 -2.78 -2.80
C ILE A 80 -16.83 -4.24 -2.56
N ALA A 81 -16.47 -4.60 -1.32
CA ALA A 81 -16.11 -5.97 -0.96
C ALA A 81 -17.24 -6.97 -1.29
N ARG A 82 -18.49 -6.66 -0.89
CA ARG A 82 -19.64 -7.51 -1.23
C ARG A 82 -19.87 -7.63 -2.73
N GLN A 83 -19.68 -6.55 -3.46
CA GLN A 83 -19.85 -6.55 -4.91
C GLN A 83 -18.80 -7.43 -5.59
N PHE A 84 -17.52 -7.30 -5.27
CA PHE A 84 -16.43 -8.12 -5.81
C PHE A 84 -16.61 -9.62 -5.51
N VAL A 85 -17.09 -9.95 -4.31
CA VAL A 85 -17.43 -11.34 -3.95
C VAL A 85 -18.59 -11.86 -4.80
N GLY A 86 -19.62 -11.04 -5.02
CA GLY A 86 -20.76 -11.40 -5.85
C GLY A 86 -20.44 -11.53 -7.36
N GLU A 87 -19.43 -10.81 -7.82
CA GLU A 87 -18.96 -10.84 -9.21
C GLU A 87 -17.95 -11.98 -9.49
N GLY A 88 -17.60 -12.77 -8.46
CA GLY A 88 -16.79 -13.99 -8.62
C GLY A 88 -15.33 -13.72 -8.93
N ALA A 89 -14.69 -12.81 -8.18
CA ALA A 89 -13.24 -12.59 -8.28
C ALA A 89 -12.45 -13.85 -7.92
N ASP A 90 -11.37 -14.15 -8.66
CA ASP A 90 -10.42 -15.22 -8.34
C ASP A 90 -9.48 -14.82 -7.21
N VAL A 91 -9.07 -13.55 -7.20
CA VAL A 91 -8.25 -12.95 -6.15
C VAL A 91 -8.77 -11.56 -5.82
N LEU A 92 -8.89 -11.28 -4.53
CA LEU A 92 -9.22 -9.96 -4.00
C LEU A 92 -7.95 -9.27 -3.50
N VAL A 93 -7.75 -8.01 -3.87
CA VAL A 93 -6.63 -7.22 -3.36
C VAL A 93 -7.16 -6.06 -2.53
N GLY A 94 -6.73 -5.98 -1.26
CA GLY A 94 -7.04 -4.86 -0.37
C GLY A 94 -5.86 -3.92 -0.23
N ILE A 95 -5.95 -2.73 -0.80
CA ILE A 95 -4.95 -1.68 -0.65
C ILE A 95 -5.32 -0.82 0.56
N ALA A 96 -4.44 -0.79 1.55
CA ALA A 96 -4.58 -0.25 2.90
C ALA A 96 -5.47 -1.08 3.85
N THR A 97 -5.24 -0.87 5.15
CA THR A 97 -5.86 -1.64 6.24
C THR A 97 -7.39 -1.68 6.18
N PRO A 98 -8.12 -0.55 6.00
CA PRO A 98 -9.59 -0.59 5.99
C PRO A 98 -10.16 -1.40 4.81
N SER A 99 -9.54 -1.35 3.63
CA SER A 99 -9.96 -2.16 2.49
C SER A 99 -9.74 -3.64 2.72
N ALA A 100 -8.57 -4.02 3.25
CA ALA A 100 -8.27 -5.41 3.61
C ALA A 100 -9.25 -5.94 4.66
N GLN A 101 -9.58 -5.14 5.68
CA GLN A 101 -10.58 -5.49 6.69
C GLN A 101 -11.97 -5.71 6.09
N ALA A 102 -12.41 -4.84 5.18
CA ALA A 102 -13.71 -4.97 4.50
C ALA A 102 -13.79 -6.27 3.68
N LEU A 103 -12.74 -6.62 2.94
CA LEU A 103 -12.66 -7.88 2.19
C LEU A 103 -12.66 -9.09 3.13
N ALA A 104 -11.83 -9.09 4.17
CA ALA A 104 -11.70 -10.18 5.13
C ALA A 104 -12.98 -10.43 5.94
N ALA A 105 -13.79 -9.37 6.17
CA ALA A 105 -15.11 -9.49 6.79
C ALA A 105 -16.16 -10.10 5.86
N THR A 106 -15.98 -9.97 4.53
CA THR A 106 -17.00 -10.36 3.54
C THR A 106 -16.86 -11.81 3.07
N THR A 107 -15.63 -12.32 2.94
CA THR A 107 -15.38 -13.70 2.46
C THR A 107 -14.32 -14.43 3.28
N LYS A 108 -14.48 -15.77 3.36
CA LYS A 108 -13.49 -16.69 3.92
C LYS A 108 -13.00 -17.71 2.89
N ASN A 109 -13.50 -17.62 1.65
CA ASN A 109 -13.24 -18.58 0.60
C ASN A 109 -12.35 -18.03 -0.52
N ILE A 110 -12.64 -16.81 -1.00
CA ILE A 110 -11.87 -16.16 -2.05
C ILE A 110 -10.52 -15.72 -1.45
N PRO A 111 -9.38 -16.03 -2.10
CA PRO A 111 -8.07 -15.55 -1.68
C PRO A 111 -8.02 -14.02 -1.59
N ILE A 112 -7.43 -13.53 -0.51
CA ILE A 112 -7.22 -12.10 -0.28
C ILE A 112 -5.73 -11.83 -0.16
N VAL A 113 -5.23 -10.90 -0.97
CA VAL A 113 -3.89 -10.33 -0.83
C VAL A 113 -4.03 -8.89 -0.36
N PHE A 114 -3.48 -8.58 0.80
CA PHE A 114 -3.41 -7.19 1.22
C PHE A 114 -2.05 -6.57 0.87
N THR A 115 -2.04 -5.25 0.69
CA THR A 115 -0.83 -4.44 0.52
C THR A 115 -0.99 -3.10 1.21
N ALA A 116 0.11 -2.48 1.62
CA ALA A 116 0.08 -1.25 2.41
C ALA A 116 -0.80 -1.41 3.68
N VAL A 117 -0.65 -2.52 4.38
CA VAL A 117 -1.30 -2.78 5.66
C VAL A 117 -0.24 -2.71 6.75
N THR A 118 -0.36 -1.74 7.62
CA THR A 118 0.67 -1.41 8.62
C THR A 118 0.91 -2.55 9.60
N ASP A 119 -0.10 -2.96 10.35
CA ASP A 119 -0.03 -4.09 11.27
C ASP A 119 -1.20 -5.05 11.04
N PRO A 120 -1.00 -6.13 10.28
CA PRO A 120 -2.06 -7.06 9.96
C PRO A 120 -2.52 -7.90 11.17
N VAL A 121 -1.72 -7.99 12.23
CA VAL A 121 -2.10 -8.68 13.48
C VAL A 121 -3.02 -7.79 14.32
N GLU A 122 -2.62 -6.55 14.58
CA GLU A 122 -3.46 -5.56 15.28
C GLU A 122 -4.74 -5.25 14.50
N ALA A 123 -4.67 -5.24 13.17
CA ALA A 123 -5.83 -5.12 12.28
C ALA A 123 -6.76 -6.36 12.30
N LYS A 124 -6.38 -7.43 13.00
CA LYS A 124 -7.13 -8.71 13.12
C LYS A 124 -7.36 -9.41 11.77
N LEU A 125 -6.45 -9.19 10.82
CA LEU A 125 -6.47 -9.86 9.52
C LEU A 125 -5.85 -11.26 9.62
N VAL A 126 -4.77 -11.38 10.40
CA VAL A 126 -4.03 -12.62 10.62
C VAL A 126 -3.67 -12.77 12.09
N LYS A 127 -3.28 -13.99 12.49
CA LYS A 127 -2.81 -14.25 13.87
C LYS A 127 -1.30 -14.09 14.02
N SER A 128 -0.55 -14.26 12.92
CA SER A 128 0.91 -14.19 12.87
C SER A 128 1.36 -13.86 11.45
N LEU A 129 2.51 -13.20 11.33
CA LEU A 129 3.12 -12.87 10.04
C LEU A 129 3.75 -14.11 9.38
N ASP A 130 4.42 -14.95 10.17
CA ASP A 130 5.17 -16.10 9.66
C ASP A 130 4.28 -17.26 9.22
N ASN A 131 3.09 -17.35 9.80
CA ASN A 131 2.15 -18.42 9.52
C ASN A 131 0.73 -17.86 9.37
N PRO A 132 0.43 -17.18 8.27
CA PRO A 132 -0.91 -16.68 8.01
C PRO A 132 -1.89 -17.84 7.93
N SER A 133 -3.08 -17.66 8.48
CA SER A 133 -4.13 -18.68 8.50
C SER A 133 -5.34 -18.23 7.69
N GLY A 134 -6.03 -19.21 7.08
CA GLY A 134 -7.22 -18.91 6.29
C GLY A 134 -6.91 -18.50 4.86
N ASN A 135 -7.70 -17.56 4.34
CA ASN A 135 -7.67 -17.13 2.95
C ASN A 135 -6.95 -15.80 2.70
N ILE A 136 -6.12 -15.33 3.65
CA ILE A 136 -5.51 -14.00 3.57
C ILE A 136 -4.00 -14.03 3.78
N THR A 137 -3.28 -13.27 2.95
CA THR A 137 -1.83 -13.00 3.03
C THR A 137 -1.54 -11.62 2.46
N GLY A 138 -0.27 -11.22 2.39
CA GLY A 138 0.10 -9.95 1.76
C GLY A 138 1.40 -9.34 2.25
N LEU A 139 1.48 -8.01 2.09
CA LEU A 139 2.67 -7.22 2.37
C LEU A 139 2.35 -6.09 3.37
N SER A 140 3.06 -6.09 4.51
CA SER A 140 2.97 -5.03 5.52
C SER A 140 3.90 -3.86 5.16
N ASP A 141 3.49 -2.65 5.54
CA ASP A 141 4.29 -1.42 5.45
C ASP A 141 4.60 -0.81 6.81
N LEU A 142 4.71 -1.64 7.85
CA LEU A 142 4.98 -1.17 9.22
C LEU A 142 6.20 -0.26 9.26
N SER A 143 5.97 0.98 9.68
CA SER A 143 7.00 2.00 9.75
C SER A 143 8.00 1.74 10.87
N PRO A 144 9.31 1.98 10.67
CA PRO A 144 10.34 1.88 11.70
C PRO A 144 10.32 3.11 12.64
N VAL A 145 9.25 3.25 13.43
CA VAL A 145 8.95 4.46 14.21
C VAL A 145 10.10 4.90 15.11
N GLY A 146 10.82 3.95 15.73
CA GLY A 146 12.01 4.27 16.52
C GLY A 146 13.10 4.96 15.71
N GLN A 147 13.37 4.48 14.48
CA GLN A 147 14.34 5.12 13.57
C GLN A 147 13.86 6.50 13.13
N HIS A 148 12.55 6.68 12.94
CA HIS A 148 11.99 8.00 12.61
C HIS A 148 12.25 9.02 13.73
N ILE A 149 12.04 8.63 15.00
CA ILE A 149 12.34 9.53 16.13
C ILE A 149 13.84 9.82 16.21
N ASP A 150 14.71 8.83 16.01
CA ASP A 150 16.15 9.00 16.02
C ASP A 150 16.60 9.98 14.92
N LEU A 151 16.03 9.86 13.72
CA LEU A 151 16.28 10.77 12.60
C LEU A 151 15.73 12.19 12.86
N MET A 152 14.55 12.32 13.50
CA MET A 152 14.04 13.63 13.94
C MET A 152 14.97 14.28 14.97
N LYS A 153 15.56 13.51 15.88
CA LYS A 153 16.55 14.02 16.88
C LYS A 153 17.87 14.41 16.23
N GLU A 154 18.28 13.70 15.18
CA GLU A 154 19.46 14.07 14.41
C GLU A 154 19.25 15.40 13.65
N LEU A 155 18.06 15.58 13.05
CA LEU A 155 17.67 16.82 12.39
C LEU A 155 17.47 17.99 13.35
N LEU A 156 16.92 17.70 14.53
CA LEU A 156 16.55 18.67 15.56
C LEU A 156 17.16 18.23 16.92
N PRO A 157 18.43 18.58 17.22
CA PRO A 157 19.11 18.09 18.43
C PRO A 157 18.41 18.44 19.75
N ASN A 158 17.58 19.49 19.77
CA ASN A 158 16.81 19.93 20.94
C ASN A 158 15.37 19.42 20.92
N LEU A 159 15.04 18.38 20.13
CA LEU A 159 13.71 17.81 20.04
C LEU A 159 13.19 17.34 21.39
N LYS A 160 12.04 17.88 21.80
CA LYS A 160 11.32 17.53 23.02
C LYS A 160 9.91 17.03 22.76
N THR A 161 9.25 17.55 21.70
CA THR A 161 7.85 17.33 21.44
C THR A 161 7.59 17.01 19.95
N ILE A 162 6.86 15.94 19.70
CA ILE A 162 6.40 15.54 18.38
C ILE A 162 4.88 15.71 18.33
N GLY A 163 4.39 16.54 17.42
CA GLY A 163 2.97 16.69 17.14
C GLY A 163 2.49 15.66 16.13
N VAL A 164 1.36 15.03 16.38
CA VAL A 164 0.77 14.00 15.51
C VAL A 164 -0.71 14.26 15.34
N VAL A 165 -1.16 14.22 14.09
CA VAL A 165 -2.59 14.16 13.74
C VAL A 165 -2.86 12.77 13.18
N TYR A 166 -3.95 12.14 13.63
CA TYR A 166 -4.31 10.81 13.16
C TYR A 166 -5.82 10.58 13.19
N ASN A 167 -6.28 9.59 12.43
CA ASN A 167 -7.66 9.13 12.45
C ASN A 167 -7.82 7.94 13.41
N PRO A 168 -8.47 8.10 14.57
CA PRO A 168 -8.69 6.99 15.51
C PRO A 168 -9.65 5.92 14.99
N GLY A 169 -10.34 6.14 13.87
CA GLY A 169 -11.15 5.15 13.17
C GLY A 169 -10.36 4.19 12.27
N GLU A 170 -9.06 4.45 12.07
CA GLU A 170 -8.18 3.60 11.27
C GLU A 170 -7.28 2.74 12.16
N ALA A 171 -7.38 1.41 12.06
CA ALA A 171 -6.60 0.48 12.87
C ALA A 171 -5.07 0.64 12.69
N ASN A 172 -4.61 0.94 11.45
CA ASN A 172 -3.22 1.28 11.16
C ASN A 172 -2.74 2.50 11.94
N ALA A 173 -3.53 3.57 11.97
CA ALA A 173 -3.19 4.80 12.70
C ALA A 173 -3.12 4.57 14.21
N VAL A 174 -4.07 3.77 14.75
CA VAL A 174 -4.08 3.40 16.19
C VAL A 174 -2.86 2.54 16.54
N ALA A 175 -2.48 1.57 15.70
CA ALA A 175 -1.28 0.77 15.92
C ALA A 175 -0.02 1.67 15.94
N LEU A 176 0.11 2.57 14.96
CA LEU A 176 1.28 3.47 14.88
C LEU A 176 1.36 4.48 16.01
N ILE A 177 0.24 5.07 16.45
CA ILE A 177 0.29 6.03 17.57
C ILE A 177 0.67 5.33 18.88
N ASN A 178 0.22 4.09 19.11
CA ASN A 178 0.61 3.30 20.25
C ASN A 178 2.12 2.96 20.22
N LEU A 179 2.63 2.55 19.06
CA LEU A 179 4.07 2.30 18.85
C LEU A 179 4.87 3.59 19.03
N LEU A 180 4.41 4.70 18.47
CA LEU A 180 5.08 6.00 18.62
C LEU A 180 5.20 6.43 20.10
N LYS A 181 4.14 6.27 20.88
CA LYS A 181 4.15 6.57 22.31
C LYS A 181 5.16 5.70 23.07
N ALA A 182 5.21 4.41 22.75
CA ALA A 182 6.17 3.49 23.36
C ALA A 182 7.63 3.87 23.03
N GLU A 183 7.91 4.12 21.75
CA GLU A 183 9.25 4.50 21.26
C GLU A 183 9.68 5.89 21.75
N ALA A 184 8.77 6.86 21.81
CA ALA A 184 9.01 8.21 22.30
C ALA A 184 9.39 8.21 23.79
N LYS A 185 8.72 7.37 24.59
CA LYS A 185 9.02 7.22 26.03
C LYS A 185 10.47 6.81 26.27
N THR A 186 10.99 5.86 25.50
CA THR A 186 12.38 5.38 25.63
C THR A 186 13.41 6.43 25.22
N ARG A 187 12.99 7.43 24.43
CA ARG A 187 13.83 8.51 23.88
C ARG A 187 13.64 9.86 24.57
N ASN A 188 12.84 9.90 25.65
CA ASN A 188 12.48 11.12 26.39
C ASN A 188 11.88 12.21 25.49
N VAL A 189 10.96 11.83 24.60
CA VAL A 189 10.21 12.73 23.72
C VAL A 189 8.73 12.67 24.10
N GLN A 190 8.07 13.82 24.14
CA GLN A 190 6.63 13.92 24.40
C GLN A 190 5.83 13.90 23.09
N ILE A 191 4.67 13.28 23.12
CA ILE A 191 3.75 13.27 21.99
C ILE A 191 2.59 14.22 22.28
N VAL A 192 2.32 15.12 21.34
CA VAL A 192 1.16 16.02 21.33
C VAL A 192 0.20 15.56 20.24
N GLU A 193 -0.99 15.11 20.64
CA GLU A 193 -1.94 14.47 19.75
C GLU A 193 -3.11 15.36 19.39
N SER A 194 -3.59 15.25 18.15
CA SER A 194 -4.89 15.72 17.71
C SER A 194 -5.50 14.67 16.77
N THR A 195 -6.82 14.64 16.66
CA THR A 195 -7.51 13.67 15.82
C THR A 195 -8.24 14.35 14.67
N ALA A 196 -8.26 13.67 13.52
CA ALA A 196 -9.02 14.06 12.34
C ALA A 196 -9.81 12.85 11.83
N LEU A 197 -11.14 12.89 11.90
CA LEU A 197 -11.99 11.79 11.43
C LEU A 197 -12.19 11.79 9.91
N LYS A 198 -11.87 12.89 9.26
CA LYS A 198 -11.96 13.07 7.80
C LYS A 198 -10.88 14.05 7.32
N SER A 199 -10.55 13.98 6.06
CA SER A 199 -9.49 14.79 5.42
C SER A 199 -9.68 16.30 5.62
N ALA A 200 -10.92 16.79 5.59
CA ALA A 200 -11.23 18.20 5.82
C ALA A 200 -10.82 18.71 7.21
N ASP A 201 -10.66 17.84 8.19
CA ASP A 201 -10.32 18.22 9.56
C ASP A 201 -8.81 18.29 9.81
N VAL A 202 -7.97 17.72 8.90
CA VAL A 202 -6.52 17.56 9.10
C VAL A 202 -5.81 18.89 9.32
N GLN A 203 -6.12 19.90 8.53
CA GLN A 203 -5.48 21.21 8.66
C GLN A 203 -5.78 21.86 10.02
N SER A 204 -7.04 21.90 10.44
CA SER A 204 -7.43 22.48 11.73
C SER A 204 -6.91 21.67 12.91
N ALA A 205 -6.88 20.34 12.81
CA ALA A 205 -6.28 19.45 13.80
C ALA A 205 -4.76 19.73 13.95
N THR A 206 -4.06 19.98 12.84
CA THR A 206 -2.64 20.38 12.86
C THR A 206 -2.45 21.73 13.53
N GLN A 207 -3.26 22.73 13.20
CA GLN A 207 -3.22 24.07 13.82
C GLN A 207 -3.40 24.02 15.34
N ALA A 208 -4.20 23.08 15.86
CA ALA A 208 -4.43 22.94 17.29
C ALA A 208 -3.20 22.49 18.10
N ILE A 209 -2.25 21.79 17.46
CA ILE A 209 -1.07 21.19 18.13
C ILE A 209 0.26 21.82 17.73
N VAL A 210 0.33 22.47 16.57
CA VAL A 210 1.61 22.88 15.96
C VAL A 210 2.43 23.83 16.84
N ALA A 211 1.78 24.73 17.59
CA ALA A 211 2.45 25.66 18.51
C ALA A 211 3.11 24.96 19.73
N LYS A 212 2.63 23.76 20.06
CA LYS A 212 3.13 22.94 21.19
C LYS A 212 4.13 21.87 20.75
N SER A 213 4.46 21.85 19.46
CA SER A 213 5.31 20.80 18.87
C SER A 213 6.59 21.40 18.30
N ASP A 214 7.69 20.65 18.36
CA ASP A 214 8.95 21.01 17.71
C ASP A 214 8.95 20.56 16.25
N VAL A 215 8.29 19.44 15.97
CA VAL A 215 8.11 18.83 14.64
C VAL A 215 6.70 18.25 14.52
N ILE A 216 6.12 18.28 13.34
CA ILE A 216 4.90 17.52 13.02
C ILE A 216 5.31 16.24 12.34
N TYR A 217 4.86 15.09 12.87
CA TYR A 217 5.10 13.79 12.28
C TYR A 217 3.88 13.32 11.50
N ALA A 218 4.02 13.26 10.18
CA ALA A 218 3.04 12.70 9.28
C ALA A 218 3.23 11.18 9.20
N MET A 219 2.51 10.45 10.07
CA MET A 219 2.47 8.97 10.07
C MET A 219 1.78 8.41 8.82
N ILE A 220 1.84 7.10 8.66
CA ILE A 220 1.04 6.38 7.66
C ILE A 220 -0.42 6.31 8.15
N ASP A 221 -1.22 7.24 7.68
CA ASP A 221 -2.63 7.42 7.98
C ASP A 221 -3.34 7.86 6.69
N ASN A 222 -4.36 7.13 6.24
CA ASN A 222 -4.97 7.40 4.94
C ASN A 222 -5.75 8.73 4.92
N THR A 223 -6.34 9.10 6.04
CA THR A 223 -7.05 10.39 6.21
C THR A 223 -6.08 11.55 6.12
N VAL A 224 -4.94 11.45 6.81
CA VAL A 224 -3.87 12.47 6.78
C VAL A 224 -3.22 12.52 5.41
N ALA A 225 -2.91 11.37 4.82
CA ALA A 225 -2.28 11.28 3.50
C ALA A 225 -3.10 11.96 2.40
N SER A 226 -4.43 11.81 2.43
CA SER A 226 -5.33 12.45 1.47
C SER A 226 -5.46 13.98 1.64
N ALA A 227 -4.92 14.54 2.74
CA ALA A 227 -4.96 15.98 3.06
C ALA A 227 -3.59 16.50 3.54
N ILE A 228 -2.51 15.87 3.11
CA ILE A 228 -1.15 16.18 3.55
C ILE A 228 -0.76 17.63 3.29
N ASP A 229 -1.22 18.24 2.20
CA ASP A 229 -0.98 19.64 1.86
C ASP A 229 -1.53 20.58 2.93
N GLY A 230 -2.69 20.28 3.50
CA GLY A 230 -3.28 21.03 4.61
C GLY A 230 -2.45 20.95 5.89
N MET A 231 -1.91 19.78 6.21
CA MET A 231 -0.99 19.60 7.34
C MET A 231 0.30 20.40 7.13
N VAL A 232 0.92 20.28 5.96
CA VAL A 232 2.16 21.01 5.62
C VAL A 232 1.93 22.52 5.63
N ALA A 233 0.82 23.01 5.09
CA ALA A 233 0.48 24.43 5.12
C ALA A 233 0.36 24.97 6.55
N ALA A 234 -0.34 24.25 7.44
CA ALA A 234 -0.48 24.63 8.85
C ALA A 234 0.88 24.61 9.59
N ALA A 235 1.71 23.60 9.33
CA ALA A 235 3.04 23.51 9.92
C ALA A 235 3.96 24.65 9.44
N ASN A 236 3.98 24.95 8.14
CA ASN A 236 4.77 26.02 7.55
C ASN A 236 4.38 27.41 8.08
N GLN A 237 3.07 27.70 8.27
CA GLN A 237 2.61 28.94 8.88
C GLN A 237 3.17 29.12 10.29
N ALA A 238 3.30 28.03 11.04
CA ALA A 238 3.89 28.05 12.39
C ALA A 238 5.42 27.88 12.40
N LYS A 239 6.07 27.84 11.23
CA LYS A 239 7.51 27.61 11.05
C LYS A 239 7.98 26.30 11.71
N LYS A 240 7.19 25.25 11.61
CA LYS A 240 7.52 23.91 12.12
C LYS A 240 7.77 22.95 10.97
N PRO A 241 8.83 22.13 11.04
CA PRO A 241 9.07 21.11 10.03
C PRO A 241 8.02 19.99 10.08
N VAL A 242 7.77 19.40 8.92
CA VAL A 242 7.05 18.12 8.83
C VAL A 242 8.05 17.02 8.53
N PHE A 243 8.09 16.01 9.39
CA PHE A 243 8.76 14.73 9.14
C PHE A 243 7.75 13.74 8.59
N ALA A 244 8.10 13.05 7.52
CA ALA A 244 7.21 12.15 6.79
C ALA A 244 7.57 10.68 6.95
N ALA A 245 6.60 9.83 7.27
CA ALA A 245 6.74 8.38 7.24
C ALA A 245 6.59 7.78 5.82
N SER A 246 6.21 8.62 4.84
CA SER A 246 6.18 8.26 3.42
C SER A 246 6.98 9.28 2.61
N THR A 247 7.78 8.79 1.68
CA THR A 247 8.57 9.66 0.78
C THR A 247 7.69 10.47 -0.18
N THR A 248 6.45 10.02 -0.43
CA THR A 248 5.49 10.75 -1.27
C THR A 248 5.05 12.10 -0.68
N TYR A 249 5.18 12.29 0.64
CA TYR A 249 4.83 13.57 1.29
C TYR A 249 5.89 14.66 1.12
N ILE A 250 7.07 14.30 0.59
CA ILE A 250 8.16 15.24 0.31
C ILE A 250 7.75 16.25 -0.78
N GLU A 251 6.99 15.82 -1.79
CA GLU A 251 6.48 16.69 -2.84
C GLU A 251 5.50 17.75 -2.31
N SER A 252 4.72 17.41 -1.29
CA SER A 252 3.83 18.33 -0.60
C SER A 252 4.57 19.33 0.30
N GLY A 253 5.87 19.16 0.53
CA GLY A 253 6.71 20.09 1.28
C GLY A 253 7.16 19.61 2.66
N ALA A 254 7.01 18.32 2.99
CA ALA A 254 7.69 17.77 4.16
C ALA A 254 9.22 17.92 4.00
N VAL A 255 9.92 18.22 5.11
CA VAL A 255 11.36 18.51 5.09
C VAL A 255 12.20 17.27 4.86
N ILE A 256 11.80 16.18 5.47
CA ILE A 256 12.53 14.91 5.42
C ILE A 256 11.53 13.75 5.54
N GLY A 257 11.79 12.68 4.84
CA GLY A 257 10.99 11.46 4.92
C GLY A 257 11.83 10.21 4.84
N LEU A 258 11.47 9.22 5.67
CA LEU A 258 12.00 7.87 5.60
C LEU A 258 10.82 6.91 5.41
N GLY A 259 10.81 6.15 4.33
CA GLY A 259 9.68 5.29 4.01
C GLY A 259 10.02 4.18 3.02
N ALA A 260 9.02 3.38 2.70
CA ALA A 260 9.09 2.39 1.63
C ALA A 260 8.77 3.03 0.28
N ASP A 261 9.33 2.47 -0.78
CA ASP A 261 8.90 2.73 -2.15
C ASP A 261 7.57 1.99 -2.41
N TYR A 262 6.46 2.72 -2.42
CA TYR A 262 5.13 2.12 -2.60
C TYR A 262 4.90 1.51 -3.99
N TYR A 263 5.58 2.00 -5.02
CA TYR A 263 5.55 1.32 -6.33
C TYR A 263 6.15 -0.08 -6.23
N GLN A 264 7.32 -0.21 -5.58
CA GLN A 264 7.96 -1.50 -5.34
C GLN A 264 7.15 -2.40 -4.39
N VAL A 265 6.43 -1.82 -3.41
CA VAL A 265 5.44 -2.55 -2.59
C VAL A 265 4.37 -3.17 -3.47
N GLY A 266 3.86 -2.42 -4.45
CA GLY A 266 2.91 -2.93 -5.44
C GLY A 266 3.48 -4.04 -6.32
N VAL A 267 4.69 -3.86 -6.85
CA VAL A 267 5.38 -4.89 -7.65
C VAL A 267 5.56 -6.18 -6.85
N GLN A 268 5.98 -6.10 -5.59
CA GLN A 268 6.09 -7.26 -4.71
C GLN A 268 4.74 -7.89 -4.39
N THR A 269 3.67 -7.10 -4.33
CA THR A 269 2.30 -7.62 -4.16
C THR A 269 1.86 -8.48 -5.34
N ALA A 270 2.31 -8.16 -6.55
CA ALA A 270 2.05 -8.97 -7.74
C ALA A 270 2.66 -10.39 -7.63
N ASP A 271 3.74 -10.59 -6.86
CA ASP A 271 4.30 -11.92 -6.60
C ASP A 271 3.31 -12.81 -5.84
N TYR A 272 2.60 -12.23 -4.88
CA TYR A 272 1.57 -12.95 -4.10
C TYR A 272 0.35 -13.28 -4.96
N VAL A 273 -0.14 -12.29 -5.72
CA VAL A 273 -1.31 -12.49 -6.59
C VAL A 273 -1.01 -13.55 -7.65
N ALA A 274 0.12 -13.45 -8.35
CA ALA A 274 0.52 -14.43 -9.37
C ALA A 274 0.67 -15.84 -8.78
N ALA A 275 1.32 -15.97 -7.62
CA ALA A 275 1.47 -17.26 -6.95
C ALA A 275 0.11 -17.91 -6.61
N ILE A 276 -0.90 -17.10 -6.25
CA ILE A 276 -2.26 -17.59 -5.97
C ILE A 276 -2.96 -17.99 -7.28
N LEU A 277 -2.83 -17.22 -8.35
CA LEU A 277 -3.35 -17.57 -9.67
C LEU A 277 -2.71 -18.85 -10.22
N GLU A 278 -1.47 -19.14 -9.83
CA GLU A 278 -0.74 -20.41 -10.13
C GLU A 278 -1.14 -21.57 -9.19
N GLY A 279 -2.11 -21.37 -8.28
CA GLY A 279 -2.67 -22.42 -7.43
C GLY A 279 -2.11 -22.50 -6.01
N LYS A 280 -1.19 -21.61 -5.58
CA LYS A 280 -0.75 -21.57 -4.18
C LYS A 280 -1.87 -21.04 -3.29
N LYS A 281 -1.92 -21.54 -2.06
CA LYS A 281 -2.87 -21.03 -1.07
C LYS A 281 -2.29 -19.85 -0.30
N PRO A 282 -3.11 -18.88 0.13
CA PRO A 282 -2.63 -17.73 0.93
C PRO A 282 -1.82 -18.12 2.17
N ASN A 283 -2.21 -19.19 2.87
CA ASN A 283 -1.52 -19.66 4.08
C ASN A 283 -0.15 -20.34 3.79
N GLU A 284 0.23 -20.55 2.54
CA GLU A 284 1.55 -21.01 2.12
C GLU A 284 2.51 -19.86 1.83
N LEU A 285 2.01 -18.64 1.85
CA LEU A 285 2.73 -17.42 1.50
C LEU A 285 2.92 -16.54 2.76
N PRO A 286 4.12 -16.52 3.37
CA PRO A 286 4.39 -15.74 4.57
C PRO A 286 4.25 -14.24 4.28
N ILE A 287 3.74 -13.50 5.27
CA ILE A 287 3.61 -12.04 5.18
C ILE A 287 4.99 -11.43 5.35
N LYS A 288 5.39 -10.56 4.42
CA LYS A 288 6.62 -9.79 4.50
C LYS A 288 6.33 -8.35 4.93
N VAL A 289 7.34 -7.73 5.53
CA VAL A 289 7.31 -6.29 5.83
C VAL A 289 8.18 -5.57 4.79
N ALA A 290 7.62 -4.59 4.12
CA ALA A 290 8.34 -3.76 3.17
C ALA A 290 9.44 -2.97 3.89
N LYS A 291 10.62 -2.86 3.27
CA LYS A 291 11.72 -2.09 3.87
C LYS A 291 11.47 -0.59 3.67
N ALA A 292 11.50 0.16 4.77
CA ALA A 292 11.60 1.61 4.73
C ALA A 292 13.09 1.98 4.55
N SER A 293 13.53 2.03 3.29
CA SER A 293 14.95 2.27 2.93
C SER A 293 15.20 3.64 2.30
N ASP A 294 14.14 4.30 1.85
CA ASP A 294 14.26 5.53 1.09
C ASP A 294 14.22 6.73 2.03
N LEU A 295 15.39 7.33 2.23
CA LEU A 295 15.56 8.58 2.96
C LEU A 295 15.65 9.72 1.94
N ILE A 296 14.67 10.63 1.96
CA ILE A 296 14.60 11.77 1.05
C ILE A 296 14.50 13.06 1.84
N ILE A 297 15.22 14.09 1.42
CA ILE A 297 15.14 15.45 1.97
C ILE A 297 14.63 16.43 0.93
N ASN A 298 13.87 17.42 1.40
CA ASN A 298 13.46 18.58 0.63
C ASN A 298 14.26 19.80 1.11
N GLN A 299 15.39 20.05 0.45
CA GLN A 299 16.29 21.14 0.84
C GLN A 299 15.57 22.50 0.77
N GLN A 300 14.70 22.72 -0.23
CA GLN A 300 13.95 23.96 -0.34
C GLN A 300 13.01 24.18 0.85
N SER A 301 12.38 23.12 1.36
CA SER A 301 11.53 23.22 2.56
C SER A 301 12.36 23.47 3.83
N ALA A 302 13.54 22.86 3.94
CA ALA A 302 14.47 23.11 5.04
C ALA A 302 14.94 24.57 5.04
N ASP A 303 15.38 25.09 3.90
CA ASP A 303 15.85 26.47 3.74
C ASP A 303 14.78 27.49 4.11
N LYS A 304 13.53 27.29 3.66
CA LYS A 304 12.39 28.15 4.00
C LYS A 304 12.11 28.22 5.50
N LEU A 305 12.41 27.16 6.22
CA LEU A 305 12.20 27.07 7.66
C LEU A 305 13.46 27.45 8.47
N GLY A 306 14.61 27.71 7.79
CA GLY A 306 15.88 27.99 8.42
C GLY A 306 16.47 26.78 9.15
N ILE A 307 16.19 25.57 8.64
CA ILE A 307 16.68 24.30 9.20
C ILE A 307 17.93 23.88 8.41
N GLU A 308 19.03 23.77 9.10
CA GLU A 308 20.26 23.19 8.55
C GLU A 308 20.17 21.66 8.59
N ILE A 309 20.32 21.00 7.44
CA ILE A 309 20.36 19.56 7.36
C ILE A 309 21.77 19.08 7.73
N PRO A 310 21.95 18.26 8.76
CA PRO A 310 23.26 17.74 9.13
C PRO A 310 23.92 16.95 8.00
N GLN A 311 25.26 17.07 7.88
CA GLN A 311 26.04 16.36 6.86
C GLN A 311 25.81 14.84 6.95
N SER A 312 25.69 14.29 8.14
CA SER A 312 25.38 12.86 8.37
C SER A 312 24.07 12.39 7.74
N ILE A 313 23.09 13.27 7.61
CA ILE A 313 21.83 13.01 6.88
C ILE A 313 22.06 13.14 5.38
N LEU A 314 22.74 14.22 4.93
CA LEU A 314 23.03 14.47 3.51
C LEU A 314 23.79 13.32 2.86
N ASP A 315 24.74 12.71 3.57
CA ASP A 315 25.61 11.63 3.06
C ASP A 315 24.82 10.35 2.70
N ARG A 316 23.61 10.17 3.24
CA ARG A 316 22.79 8.96 3.06
C ARG A 316 21.40 9.22 2.49
N ALA A 317 21.01 10.47 2.32
CA ALA A 317 19.71 10.86 1.81
C ALA A 317 19.77 11.19 0.32
N GLN A 318 18.65 10.94 -0.35
CA GLN A 318 18.41 11.51 -1.67
C GLN A 318 17.85 12.93 -1.51
N VAL A 319 18.35 13.87 -2.33
CA VAL A 319 17.84 15.24 -2.34
C VAL A 319 16.71 15.34 -3.36
N PHE A 320 15.51 15.68 -2.90
CA PHE A 320 14.39 15.96 -3.78
C PHE A 320 14.68 17.23 -4.60
N LYS A 321 14.60 17.09 -5.91
CA LYS A 321 14.73 18.18 -6.87
C LYS A 321 13.38 18.40 -7.54
N LYS A 322 12.81 19.57 -7.31
CA LYS A 322 11.58 19.99 -7.99
C LYS A 322 11.91 20.60 -9.34
#